data_b2cfa5e8a8bc0b405e13753b4c9e4b24
#
_entry.id   b2cfa5e8a8bc0b405e13753b4c9e4b24
#
_cell.length_a   1.000
_cell.length_b   1.000
_cell.length_c   1.000
_cell.angle_alpha   90.00
_cell.angle_beta   90.00
_cell.angle_gamma   90.00
#
_symmetry.space_group_name_H-M   'P 1'
#
loop_
_entity.id
_entity.type
_entity.pdbx_description
1 polymer ?
#
loop_
_entity_poly.entity_id
_entity_poly.type
_entity_poly.pdbx_seq_one_letter_code
_entity_poly.pdbx_strand_id
1 'polypeptide(L)'
;IKAKKVVTAVGGRDVIIKKISMDRMKEGEAREQIRWEAEQHVPFDMDNVELDFQILDPEGEGLQMAVLLVAAKRELVETKQTLLSDVGLEAAVIDVDAFALHNAFELNYPDAMRGVVGLVNIGHEMTNVNILDDGIPVLTRDIMIGTRRFREDLQRERNMSADEADQLLRGFERNDALEPLLASRGEDSQTMDRHIDE
;
A
#
# COMPACT_ATOMS: atom_id res chain seq x y z
N ILE A 1 -2.35 28.04 -3.15
CA ILE A 1 -1.34 27.36 -2.30
C ILE A 1 -0.02 28.03 -2.66
N LYS A 2 0.74 28.53 -1.66
CA LYS A 2 2.04 29.21 -1.89
C LYS A 2 3.24 28.23 -1.84
N ALA A 3 3.04 27.02 -1.32
CA ALA A 3 4.08 26.03 -1.23
C ALA A 3 4.37 25.44 -2.63
N LYS A 4 5.65 25.42 -3.02
CA LYS A 4 6.12 24.80 -4.26
C LYS A 4 6.63 23.37 -4.04
N LYS A 5 7.14 23.08 -2.82
CA LYS A 5 7.60 21.76 -2.44
C LYS A 5 6.45 20.92 -1.94
N VAL A 6 6.34 19.70 -2.45
CA VAL A 6 5.27 18.75 -2.11
C VAL A 6 5.87 17.39 -1.78
N VAL A 7 5.11 16.61 -1.01
CA VAL A 7 5.33 15.18 -0.83
C VAL A 7 4.32 14.44 -1.70
N THR A 8 4.76 13.42 -2.39
CA THR A 8 3.92 12.53 -3.19
C THR A 8 4.30 11.08 -2.93
N ALA A 9 3.56 10.13 -3.49
CA ALA A 9 3.86 8.72 -3.33
C ALA A 9 3.69 7.97 -4.64
N VAL A 10 4.29 6.78 -4.70
CA VAL A 10 4.18 5.79 -5.77
C VAL A 10 3.78 4.44 -5.18
N GLY A 11 3.18 3.58 -5.99
CA GLY A 11 2.76 2.24 -5.58
C GLY A 11 2.43 1.36 -6.77
N GLY A 12 1.90 0.18 -6.50
CA GLY A 12 1.52 -0.79 -7.50
C GLY A 12 2.63 -1.74 -7.91
N ARG A 13 2.41 -2.44 -9.03
CA ARG A 13 3.29 -3.55 -9.48
C ARG A 13 4.72 -3.14 -9.84
N ASP A 14 4.95 -1.86 -10.03
CA ASP A 14 6.26 -1.29 -10.37
C ASP A 14 7.04 -0.81 -9.13
N VAL A 15 6.53 -1.11 -7.94
CA VAL A 15 7.16 -0.89 -6.64
C VAL A 15 7.28 -2.23 -5.92
N ILE A 16 8.47 -2.54 -5.42
CA ILE A 16 8.76 -3.72 -4.61
C ILE A 16 9.12 -3.25 -3.21
N ILE A 17 8.46 -3.85 -2.22
CA ILE A 17 8.76 -3.66 -0.80
C ILE A 17 9.07 -5.01 -0.23
N LYS A 18 10.23 -5.19 0.37
CA LYS A 18 10.66 -6.48 0.86
C LYS A 18 11.50 -6.36 2.13
N LYS A 19 11.15 -7.12 3.15
CA LYS A 19 12.03 -7.33 4.30
C LYS A 19 13.04 -8.39 3.93
N ILE A 20 14.32 -8.05 4.03
CA ILE A 20 15.45 -8.94 3.76
C ILE A 20 16.34 -9.04 5.00
N SER A 21 17.20 -10.04 5.04
CA SER A 21 18.26 -10.17 6.02
C SER A 21 19.60 -10.07 5.32
N MET A 22 20.50 -9.25 5.83
CA MET A 22 21.86 -9.10 5.33
C MET A 22 22.86 -9.04 6.48
N ASP A 23 24.14 -9.17 6.19
CA ASP A 23 25.19 -9.08 7.20
C ASP A 23 25.13 -7.73 7.92
N ARG A 24 25.32 -7.76 9.24
CA ARG A 24 25.26 -6.53 10.05
C ARG A 24 26.46 -5.64 9.76
N MET A 25 26.16 -4.43 9.40
CA MET A 25 27.14 -3.39 9.09
C MET A 25 26.59 -2.01 9.38
N LYS A 26 27.40 -0.97 9.28
CA LYS A 26 26.96 0.41 9.40
C LYS A 26 26.12 0.81 8.17
N GLU A 27 25.20 1.77 8.38
CA GLU A 27 24.33 2.26 7.31
C GLU A 27 25.09 2.70 6.04
N GLY A 28 26.25 3.37 6.20
CA GLY A 28 27.08 3.79 5.06
C GLY A 28 27.61 2.61 4.23
N GLU A 29 28.03 1.53 4.90
CA GLU A 29 28.48 0.29 4.25
C GLU A 29 27.29 -0.44 3.60
N ALA A 30 26.15 -0.49 4.31
CA ALA A 30 24.91 -1.08 3.77
C ALA A 30 24.46 -0.35 2.50
N ARG A 31 24.59 0.98 2.43
CA ARG A 31 24.22 1.78 1.26
C ARG A 31 25.04 1.42 0.00
N GLU A 32 26.30 0.99 0.19
CA GLU A 32 27.14 0.51 -0.93
C GLU A 32 26.77 -0.92 -1.34
N GLN A 33 26.37 -1.77 -0.39
CA GLN A 33 26.10 -3.18 -0.65
C GLN A 33 24.64 -3.48 -1.02
N ILE A 34 23.71 -2.62 -0.63
CA ILE A 34 22.27 -2.88 -0.81
C ILE A 34 21.88 -3.14 -2.27
N ARG A 35 22.61 -2.55 -3.23
CA ARG A 35 22.34 -2.77 -4.66
C ARG A 35 22.56 -4.23 -5.07
N TRP A 36 23.62 -4.86 -4.55
CA TRP A 36 23.94 -6.27 -4.79
C TRP A 36 22.92 -7.21 -4.14
N GLU A 37 22.54 -6.87 -2.91
CA GLU A 37 21.49 -7.62 -2.20
C GLU A 37 20.14 -7.49 -2.93
N ALA A 38 19.82 -6.32 -3.43
CA ALA A 38 18.58 -6.04 -4.13
C ALA A 38 18.43 -6.84 -5.43
N GLU A 39 19.52 -7.11 -6.16
CA GLU A 39 19.49 -7.91 -7.40
C GLU A 39 18.85 -9.29 -7.22
N GLN A 40 18.98 -9.89 -6.04
CA GLN A 40 18.39 -11.21 -5.72
C GLN A 40 16.88 -11.11 -5.42
N HIS A 41 16.37 -9.93 -5.14
CA HIS A 41 15.05 -9.70 -4.59
C HIS A 41 14.13 -8.88 -5.49
N VAL A 42 14.69 -8.12 -6.41
CA VAL A 42 13.98 -7.18 -7.30
C VAL A 42 13.92 -7.79 -8.70
N PRO A 43 12.72 -8.00 -9.28
CA PRO A 43 12.56 -8.61 -10.61
C PRO A 43 12.73 -7.59 -11.75
N PHE A 44 13.42 -6.48 -11.50
CA PHE A 44 13.66 -5.40 -12.45
C PHE A 44 15.16 -5.31 -12.76
N ASP A 45 15.48 -4.79 -13.93
CA ASP A 45 16.84 -4.41 -14.26
C ASP A 45 17.30 -3.27 -13.32
N MET A 46 18.37 -3.52 -12.56
CA MET A 46 18.87 -2.61 -11.52
C MET A 46 19.34 -1.26 -12.08
N ASP A 47 19.63 -1.17 -13.37
CA ASP A 47 19.98 0.11 -14.02
C ASP A 47 18.76 1.02 -14.21
N ASN A 48 17.55 0.44 -14.13
CA ASN A 48 16.28 1.13 -14.30
C ASN A 48 15.46 1.21 -12.99
N VAL A 49 16.13 1.13 -11.84
CA VAL A 49 15.50 1.13 -10.52
C VAL A 49 16.00 2.29 -9.67
N GLU A 50 15.09 2.96 -9.00
CA GLU A 50 15.36 3.77 -7.81
C GLU A 50 15.23 2.88 -6.58
N LEU A 51 16.24 2.92 -5.72
CA LEU A 51 16.40 2.03 -4.59
C LEU A 51 16.61 2.83 -3.31
N ASP A 52 15.88 2.45 -2.26
CA ASP A 52 16.10 2.94 -0.91
C ASP A 52 15.90 1.82 0.12
N PHE A 53 16.40 2.01 1.33
CA PHE A 53 16.29 1.01 2.39
C PHE A 53 16.27 1.64 3.78
N GLN A 54 15.76 0.86 4.73
CA GLN A 54 15.79 1.20 6.15
C GLN A 54 16.24 -0.03 6.97
N ILE A 55 17.19 0.17 7.89
CA ILE A 55 17.56 -0.86 8.87
C ILE A 55 16.46 -0.87 9.94
N LEU A 56 15.82 -2.03 10.14
CA LEU A 56 14.69 -2.19 11.06
C LEU A 56 15.13 -2.47 12.50
N ASP A 57 16.35 -2.98 12.68
CA ASP A 57 16.94 -3.34 13.97
C ASP A 57 18.34 -2.76 14.16
N PRO A 58 18.49 -1.39 14.16
CA PRO A 58 19.81 -0.74 14.20
C PRO A 58 20.60 -1.09 15.49
N GLU A 59 19.90 -1.27 16.59
CA GLU A 59 20.47 -1.64 17.89
C GLU A 59 20.51 -3.15 18.13
N GLY A 60 20.16 -3.96 17.12
CA GLY A 60 20.13 -5.41 17.24
C GLY A 60 21.51 -6.01 17.47
N GLU A 61 21.57 -7.09 18.24
CA GLU A 61 22.78 -7.91 18.46
C GLU A 61 22.78 -9.10 17.48
N GLY A 62 23.95 -9.46 16.96
CA GLY A 62 24.10 -10.62 16.06
C GLY A 62 24.77 -10.27 14.74
N LEU A 63 24.98 -11.31 13.93
CA LEU A 63 25.71 -11.21 12.65
C LEU A 63 24.83 -10.70 11.50
N GLN A 64 23.51 -10.77 11.65
CA GLN A 64 22.55 -10.38 10.64
C GLN A 64 21.73 -9.18 11.11
N MET A 65 21.29 -8.36 10.18
CA MET A 65 20.34 -7.28 10.42
C MET A 65 19.14 -7.37 9.47
N ALA A 66 17.99 -6.94 9.97
CA ALA A 66 16.75 -6.84 9.18
C ALA A 66 16.71 -5.51 8.45
N VAL A 67 16.49 -5.56 7.15
CA VAL A 67 16.43 -4.38 6.30
C VAL A 67 15.12 -4.37 5.52
N LEU A 68 14.43 -3.24 5.51
CA LEU A 68 13.31 -2.98 4.64
C LEU A 68 13.86 -2.36 3.35
N LEU A 69 13.76 -3.13 2.26
CA LEU A 69 14.19 -2.74 0.93
C LEU A 69 13.00 -2.21 0.15
N VAL A 70 13.17 -1.08 -0.50
CA VAL A 70 12.20 -0.48 -1.43
C VAL A 70 12.87 -0.26 -2.77
N ALA A 71 12.24 -0.76 -3.83
CA ALA A 71 12.69 -0.59 -5.19
C ALA A 71 11.52 -0.15 -6.08
N ALA A 72 11.67 0.95 -6.78
CA ALA A 72 10.68 1.46 -7.72
C ALA A 72 11.29 1.56 -9.12
N LYS A 73 10.53 1.27 -10.18
CA LYS A 73 11.00 1.57 -11.53
C LYS A 73 11.26 3.06 -11.67
N ARG A 74 12.43 3.40 -12.24
CA ARG A 74 12.84 4.79 -12.44
C ARG A 74 11.82 5.57 -13.28
N GLU A 75 11.28 4.97 -14.32
CA GLU A 75 10.24 5.57 -15.16
C GLU A 75 9.01 6.01 -14.36
N LEU A 76 8.59 5.22 -13.37
CA LEU A 76 7.46 5.57 -12.49
C LEU A 76 7.76 6.82 -11.67
N VAL A 77 8.97 6.89 -11.10
CA VAL A 77 9.44 8.02 -10.29
C VAL A 77 9.58 9.28 -11.15
N GLU A 78 10.24 9.18 -12.31
CA GLU A 78 10.43 10.27 -13.27
C GLU A 78 9.09 10.80 -13.80
N THR A 79 8.14 9.93 -14.12
CA THR A 79 6.78 10.31 -14.54
C THR A 79 6.09 11.15 -13.46
N LYS A 80 6.21 10.76 -12.21
CA LYS A 80 5.64 11.51 -11.08
C LYS A 80 6.32 12.88 -10.91
N GLN A 81 7.64 12.93 -11.03
CA GLN A 81 8.41 14.18 -10.97
C GLN A 81 8.05 15.14 -12.10
N THR A 82 7.96 14.61 -13.32
CA THR A 82 7.58 15.39 -14.51
C THR A 82 6.18 15.99 -14.35
N LEU A 83 5.20 15.18 -13.95
CA LEU A 83 3.84 15.64 -13.70
C LEU A 83 3.79 16.82 -12.70
N LEU A 84 4.56 16.75 -11.62
CA LEU A 84 4.62 17.84 -10.64
C LEU A 84 5.33 19.08 -11.19
N SER A 85 6.43 18.87 -11.93
CA SER A 85 7.17 19.95 -12.56
C SER A 85 6.33 20.72 -13.58
N ASP A 86 5.52 20.03 -14.39
CA ASP A 86 4.65 20.62 -15.41
C ASP A 86 3.61 21.57 -14.81
N VAL A 87 3.24 21.36 -13.54
CA VAL A 87 2.33 22.27 -12.83
C VAL A 87 3.07 23.22 -11.88
N GLY A 88 4.40 23.33 -12.00
CA GLY A 88 5.23 24.26 -11.23
C GLY A 88 5.47 23.84 -9.77
N LEU A 89 5.34 22.55 -9.45
CA LEU A 89 5.63 21.96 -8.16
C LEU A 89 6.94 21.15 -8.20
N GLU A 90 7.59 21.01 -7.06
CA GLU A 90 8.82 20.24 -6.86
C GLU A 90 8.54 19.12 -5.85
N ALA A 91 8.82 17.87 -6.21
CA ALA A 91 8.76 16.75 -5.28
C ALA A 91 9.94 16.84 -4.30
N ALA A 92 9.65 17.16 -3.05
CA ALA A 92 10.65 17.12 -1.97
C ALA A 92 10.90 15.69 -1.48
N VAL A 93 9.85 14.86 -1.50
CA VAL A 93 9.88 13.44 -1.16
C VAL A 93 8.92 12.70 -2.10
N ILE A 94 9.35 11.54 -2.57
CA ILE A 94 8.50 10.55 -3.23
C ILE A 94 8.51 9.31 -2.32
N ASP A 95 7.43 9.12 -1.59
CA ASP A 95 7.22 8.02 -0.66
C ASP A 95 6.57 6.82 -1.37
N VAL A 96 6.23 5.79 -0.63
CA VAL A 96 5.42 4.66 -1.08
C VAL A 96 4.01 4.78 -0.49
N ASP A 97 2.98 4.49 -1.29
CA ASP A 97 1.58 4.64 -0.90
C ASP A 97 1.26 3.98 0.46
N ALA A 98 1.76 2.76 0.68
CA ALA A 98 1.54 2.03 1.93
C ALA A 98 2.22 2.71 3.14
N PHE A 99 3.40 3.31 2.96
CA PHE A 99 4.11 4.01 4.03
C PHE A 99 3.54 5.41 4.26
N ALA A 100 3.10 6.09 3.22
CA ALA A 100 2.38 7.35 3.39
C ALA A 100 1.10 7.17 4.22
N LEU A 101 0.36 6.08 4.00
CA LEU A 101 -0.80 5.70 4.81
C LEU A 101 -0.39 5.36 6.26
N HIS A 102 0.69 4.58 6.44
CA HIS A 102 1.24 4.25 7.74
C HIS A 102 1.61 5.50 8.53
N ASN A 103 2.41 6.39 7.93
CA ASN A 103 2.85 7.65 8.54
C ASN A 103 1.66 8.54 8.95
N ALA A 104 0.63 8.60 8.09
CA ALA A 104 -0.59 9.35 8.39
C ALA A 104 -1.37 8.72 9.56
N PHE A 105 -1.45 7.39 9.62
CA PHE A 105 -2.12 6.68 10.71
C PHE A 105 -1.36 6.84 12.02
N GLU A 106 -0.04 6.62 12.03
CA GLU A 106 0.81 6.79 13.21
C GLU A 106 0.70 8.20 13.81
N LEU A 107 0.73 9.23 12.96
CA LEU A 107 0.63 10.62 13.41
C LEU A 107 -0.72 10.93 14.07
N ASN A 108 -1.80 10.36 13.55
CA ASN A 108 -3.16 10.66 14.02
C ASN A 108 -3.65 9.72 15.13
N TYR A 109 -3.12 8.49 15.18
CA TYR A 109 -3.56 7.43 16.10
C TYR A 109 -2.38 6.69 16.75
N PRO A 110 -1.45 7.41 17.44
CA PRO A 110 -0.22 6.79 17.97
C PRO A 110 -0.50 5.67 18.97
N ASP A 111 -1.57 5.78 19.77
CA ASP A 111 -1.94 4.74 20.73
C ASP A 111 -2.48 3.46 20.08
N ALA A 112 -2.98 3.56 18.85
CA ALA A 112 -3.49 2.42 18.10
C ALA A 112 -2.38 1.64 17.36
N MET A 113 -1.13 2.10 17.42
CA MET A 113 0.03 1.43 16.79
C MET A 113 0.55 0.21 17.58
N ARG A 114 0.00 -0.05 18.77
CA ARG A 114 0.44 -1.16 19.62
C ARG A 114 -0.16 -2.48 19.16
N GLY A 115 0.67 -3.53 19.22
CA GLY A 115 0.29 -4.87 18.75
C GLY A 115 0.15 -4.94 17.23
N VAL A 116 -0.67 -5.88 16.76
CA VAL A 116 -0.86 -6.11 15.32
C VAL A 116 -1.95 -5.20 14.77
N VAL A 117 -1.57 -4.37 13.80
CA VAL A 117 -2.47 -3.42 13.13
C VAL A 117 -2.50 -3.69 11.63
N GLY A 118 -3.69 -3.83 11.05
CA GLY A 118 -3.88 -3.93 9.61
C GLY A 118 -4.40 -2.61 9.02
N LEU A 119 -3.63 -1.99 8.15
CA LEU A 119 -4.04 -0.83 7.38
C LEU A 119 -4.44 -1.29 5.96
N VAL A 120 -5.69 -1.03 5.58
CA VAL A 120 -6.23 -1.41 4.27
C VAL A 120 -6.76 -0.17 3.57
N ASN A 121 -6.17 0.17 2.43
CA ASN A 121 -6.60 1.27 1.58
C ASN A 121 -7.17 0.73 0.26
N ILE A 122 -8.49 0.78 0.12
CA ILE A 122 -9.19 0.31 -1.09
C ILE A 122 -9.28 1.49 -2.07
N GLY A 123 -8.33 1.53 -3.00
CA GLY A 123 -8.28 2.55 -4.06
C GLY A 123 -9.16 2.19 -5.26
N HIS A 124 -8.99 2.95 -6.35
CA HIS A 124 -9.76 2.73 -7.58
C HIS A 124 -9.30 1.47 -8.33
N GLU A 125 -8.00 1.34 -8.57
CA GLU A 125 -7.40 0.23 -9.34
C GLU A 125 -6.80 -0.85 -8.45
N MET A 126 -6.36 -0.49 -7.25
CA MET A 126 -5.68 -1.40 -6.34
C MET A 126 -6.03 -1.14 -4.87
N THR A 127 -5.80 -2.16 -4.06
CA THR A 127 -5.89 -2.12 -2.60
C THR A 127 -4.50 -2.30 -2.02
N ASN A 128 -4.06 -1.34 -1.19
CA ASN A 128 -2.84 -1.49 -0.41
C ASN A 128 -3.18 -2.14 0.94
N VAL A 129 -2.43 -3.16 1.30
CA VAL A 129 -2.52 -3.81 2.61
C VAL A 129 -1.18 -3.68 3.30
N ASN A 130 -1.15 -3.10 4.49
CA ASN A 130 0.03 -3.00 5.32
C ASN A 130 -0.27 -3.54 6.71
N ILE A 131 0.42 -4.61 7.13
CA ILE A 131 0.30 -5.18 8.45
C ILE A 131 1.52 -4.77 9.25
N LEU A 132 1.26 -4.17 10.40
CA LEU A 132 2.25 -3.66 11.34
C LEU A 132 2.23 -4.52 12.60
N ASP A 133 3.38 -4.69 13.23
CA ASP A 133 3.54 -5.26 14.56
C ASP A 133 4.33 -4.27 15.42
N ASP A 134 3.68 -3.69 16.43
CA ASP A 134 4.21 -2.58 17.23
C ASP A 134 4.79 -1.44 16.35
N GLY A 135 4.06 -1.07 15.30
CA GLY A 135 4.45 -0.01 14.36
C GLY A 135 5.47 -0.42 13.29
N ILE A 136 5.99 -1.64 13.33
CA ILE A 136 6.97 -2.11 12.35
C ILE A 136 6.24 -2.86 11.21
N PRO A 137 6.44 -2.50 9.94
CA PRO A 137 5.86 -3.23 8.82
C PRO A 137 6.37 -4.68 8.76
N VAL A 138 5.45 -5.64 8.90
CA VAL A 138 5.74 -7.08 8.77
C VAL A 138 5.26 -7.66 7.45
N LEU A 139 4.24 -7.06 6.86
CA LEU A 139 3.73 -7.42 5.53
C LEU A 139 3.20 -6.17 4.83
N THR A 140 3.70 -5.92 3.63
CA THR A 140 3.15 -4.89 2.74
C THR A 140 2.84 -5.51 1.39
N ARG A 141 1.61 -5.32 0.90
CA ARG A 141 1.12 -5.90 -0.36
C ARG A 141 0.22 -4.93 -1.09
N ASP A 142 0.40 -4.87 -2.40
CA ASP A 142 -0.52 -4.25 -3.34
C ASP A 142 -1.33 -5.34 -4.05
N ILE A 143 -2.64 -5.26 -3.92
CA ILE A 143 -3.60 -6.16 -4.57
C ILE A 143 -4.22 -5.38 -5.72
N MET A 144 -4.08 -5.89 -6.95
CA MET A 144 -4.57 -5.22 -8.17
C MET A 144 -6.09 -5.37 -8.35
N ILE A 145 -6.81 -5.11 -7.27
CA ILE A 145 -8.27 -5.05 -7.18
C ILE A 145 -8.65 -3.80 -6.40
N GLY A 146 -9.51 -2.98 -6.97
CA GLY A 146 -10.02 -1.76 -6.36
C GLY A 146 -11.49 -1.56 -6.66
N THR A 147 -12.02 -0.38 -6.31
CA THR A 147 -13.45 -0.06 -6.47
C THR A 147 -13.93 -0.14 -7.92
N ARG A 148 -13.03 0.03 -8.92
CA ARG A 148 -13.37 -0.19 -10.33
C ARG A 148 -13.88 -1.61 -10.55
N ARG A 149 -13.20 -2.61 -9.98
CA ARG A 149 -13.60 -4.01 -10.12
C ARG A 149 -14.95 -4.27 -9.46
N PHE A 150 -15.19 -3.72 -8.29
CA PHE A 150 -16.49 -3.85 -7.62
C PHE A 150 -17.62 -3.23 -8.46
N ARG A 151 -17.38 -2.07 -9.07
CA ARG A 151 -18.34 -1.45 -9.99
C ARG A 151 -18.63 -2.34 -11.21
N GLU A 152 -17.60 -2.86 -11.86
CA GLU A 152 -17.74 -3.78 -13.01
C GLU A 152 -18.50 -5.05 -12.64
N ASP A 153 -18.28 -5.61 -11.47
CA ASP A 153 -18.98 -6.79 -10.98
C ASP A 153 -20.45 -6.48 -10.67
N LEU A 154 -20.77 -5.33 -10.06
CA LEU A 154 -22.14 -4.87 -9.86
C LEU A 154 -22.89 -4.67 -11.18
N GLN A 155 -22.25 -4.05 -12.18
CA GLN A 155 -22.82 -3.88 -13.51
C GLN A 155 -23.15 -5.23 -14.14
N ARG A 156 -22.24 -6.18 -14.08
CA ARG A 156 -22.39 -7.49 -14.69
C ARG A 156 -23.43 -8.37 -13.97
N GLU A 157 -23.34 -8.45 -12.62
CA GLU A 157 -24.16 -9.38 -11.84
C GLU A 157 -25.57 -8.86 -11.56
N ARG A 158 -25.72 -7.54 -11.49
CA ARG A 158 -26.99 -6.88 -11.17
C ARG A 158 -27.61 -6.19 -12.38
N ASN A 159 -26.98 -6.28 -13.55
CA ASN A 159 -27.39 -5.60 -14.79
C ASN A 159 -27.64 -4.09 -14.60
N MET A 160 -26.78 -3.46 -13.81
CA MET A 160 -26.82 -2.04 -13.47
C MET A 160 -26.01 -1.21 -14.47
N SER A 161 -26.41 0.03 -14.69
CA SER A 161 -25.58 1.02 -15.39
C SER A 161 -24.35 1.43 -14.54
N ALA A 162 -23.37 2.07 -15.15
CA ALA A 162 -22.17 2.56 -14.43
C ALA A 162 -22.55 3.57 -13.34
N ASP A 163 -23.51 4.47 -13.64
CA ASP A 163 -23.97 5.51 -12.71
C ASP A 163 -24.71 4.91 -11.51
N GLU A 164 -25.56 3.90 -11.74
CA GLU A 164 -26.25 3.19 -10.65
C GLU A 164 -25.28 2.44 -9.76
N ALA A 165 -24.26 1.77 -10.34
CA ALA A 165 -23.23 1.09 -9.58
C ALA A 165 -22.37 2.07 -8.77
N ASP A 166 -22.00 3.22 -9.34
CA ASP A 166 -21.29 4.29 -8.63
C ASP A 166 -22.13 4.89 -7.49
N GLN A 167 -23.42 5.12 -7.71
CA GLN A 167 -24.33 5.61 -6.67
C GLN A 167 -24.45 4.61 -5.52
N LEU A 168 -24.55 3.32 -5.85
CA LEU A 168 -24.60 2.26 -4.85
C LEU A 168 -23.31 2.22 -4.02
N LEU A 169 -22.13 2.24 -4.65
CA LEU A 169 -20.85 2.24 -3.95
C LEU A 169 -20.67 3.47 -3.05
N ARG A 170 -21.09 4.65 -3.51
CA ARG A 170 -21.10 5.87 -2.69
C ARG A 170 -22.14 5.83 -1.58
N GLY A 171 -23.24 5.13 -1.78
CA GLY A 171 -24.31 4.95 -0.79
C GLY A 171 -23.90 4.07 0.39
N PHE A 172 -22.85 3.21 0.24
CA PHE A 172 -22.28 2.48 1.37
C PHE A 172 -21.62 3.42 2.40
N GLU A 173 -21.24 4.64 2.01
CA GLU A 173 -20.77 5.67 2.95
C GLU A 173 -21.92 6.26 3.80
N ARG A 174 -23.17 6.09 3.35
CA ARG A 174 -24.40 6.48 4.08
C ARG A 174 -25.12 5.19 4.47
N ASN A 175 -25.26 4.94 5.74
CA ASN A 175 -25.99 3.77 6.32
C ASN A 175 -27.38 3.50 5.71
N ASP A 176 -27.95 4.47 4.99
CA ASP A 176 -29.29 4.41 4.39
C ASP A 176 -29.39 3.45 3.17
N ALA A 177 -28.27 3.04 2.57
CA ALA A 177 -28.26 2.17 1.38
C ALA A 177 -28.10 0.67 1.71
N LEU A 178 -27.71 0.33 2.94
CA LEU A 178 -27.48 -1.06 3.35
C LEU A 178 -28.78 -1.81 3.70
N GLU A 179 -29.78 -1.14 4.24
CA GLU A 179 -31.04 -1.79 4.66
C GLU A 179 -31.79 -2.50 3.51
N PRO A 180 -31.96 -1.90 2.30
CA PRO A 180 -32.64 -2.60 1.21
C PRO A 180 -31.85 -3.80 0.65
N LEU A 181 -30.51 -3.75 0.70
CA LEU A 181 -29.64 -4.82 0.20
C LEU A 181 -29.55 -5.99 1.19
N LEU A 182 -29.58 -5.71 2.48
CA LEU A 182 -29.63 -6.74 3.54
C LEU A 182 -31.01 -7.39 3.63
N ALA A 183 -32.08 -6.62 3.40
CA ALA A 183 -33.45 -7.15 3.35
C ALA A 183 -33.68 -8.13 2.19
N SER A 184 -32.99 -7.95 1.03
CA SER A 184 -33.06 -8.88 -0.10
C SER A 184 -32.25 -10.17 0.10
N ARG A 185 -31.36 -10.23 1.09
CA ARG A 185 -30.53 -11.39 1.46
C ARG A 185 -31.12 -12.24 2.59
N GLY A 186 -32.30 -11.90 3.07
CA GLY A 186 -32.94 -12.56 4.23
C GLY A 186 -33.23 -14.07 4.05
N GLU A 187 -33.03 -14.63 2.88
CA GLU A 187 -33.23 -16.07 2.62
C GLU A 187 -31.93 -16.89 2.49
N ASP A 188 -30.77 -16.25 2.20
CA ASP A 188 -29.51 -16.98 1.96
C ASP A 188 -28.48 -16.92 3.11
N SER A 189 -28.71 -16.10 4.14
CA SER A 189 -27.73 -15.93 5.22
C SER A 189 -27.69 -17.08 6.25
N GLN A 190 -28.67 -17.99 6.23
CA GLN A 190 -28.66 -19.17 7.12
C GLN A 190 -27.68 -20.27 6.68
N THR A 191 -27.10 -20.18 5.49
CA THR A 191 -26.17 -21.19 4.96
C THR A 191 -24.70 -20.85 5.23
N MET A 192 -24.37 -19.61 5.54
CA MET A 192 -22.99 -19.16 5.75
C MET A 192 -22.46 -19.37 7.17
N ASP A 193 -23.33 -19.37 8.18
CA ASP A 193 -22.96 -19.61 9.60
C ASP A 193 -22.61 -21.08 9.92
N ARG A 194 -22.82 -22.02 9.00
CA ARG A 194 -22.53 -23.45 9.21
C ARG A 194 -21.12 -23.90 8.81
N HIS A 195 -20.29 -23.01 8.24
CA HIS A 195 -18.94 -23.38 7.78
C HIS A 195 -17.79 -22.73 8.58
N ILE A 196 -18.09 -22.09 9.71
CA ILE A 196 -17.06 -21.49 10.58
C ILE A 196 -16.76 -22.37 11.82
N ASP A 197 -17.56 -23.41 12.08
CA ASP A 197 -17.43 -24.30 13.24
C ASP A 197 -16.92 -25.73 12.93
N GLU A 198 -16.23 -25.96 11.79
CA GLU A 198 -15.51 -27.22 11.55
C GLU A 198 -14.01 -27.01 11.31
#